data_25e20d7f0cd35c951b6fa01161ab3828
#
_entry.id   25e20d7f0cd35c951b6fa01161ab3828
#
_cell.length_a   1.000
_cell.length_b   1.000
_cell.length_c   1.000
_cell.angle_alpha   90.00
_cell.angle_beta   90.00
_cell.angle_gamma   90.00
#
_symmetry.space_group_name_H-M   'P 1'
#
loop_
_entity.id
_entity.type
_entity.pdbx_description
1 polymer ?
#
loop_
_entity_poly.entity_id
_entity_poly.type
_entity_poly.pdbx_seq_one_letter_code
_entity_poly.pdbx_strand_id
1 'polypeptide(L)'
;MALFPELNEDETVENVRELFESDLPKLQNMAHVNYIEAKAQVISGMPSGGSRGNSSLDKSNNYAYANSMLSEIIDACNSMRAPHREFLELRYFKGLEWLEVEDSTGYSTRRGLQIIREAFLQFAWAFSDIKDLRVFK
;
A
#
# COMPACT_ATOMS: atom_id res chain seq x y z
N MET A 1 -29.60 -12.12 -0.83
CA MET A 1 -28.90 -11.82 -2.09
C MET A 1 -27.68 -10.98 -1.80
N ALA A 2 -26.54 -11.39 -2.30
CA ALA A 2 -25.31 -10.62 -2.09
C ALA A 2 -25.27 -9.43 -3.03
N LEU A 3 -24.78 -8.31 -2.53
CA LEU A 3 -24.62 -7.12 -3.35
C LEU A 3 -23.54 -7.29 -4.41
N PHE A 4 -22.54 -8.09 -4.10
CA PHE A 4 -21.41 -8.32 -4.99
C PHE A 4 -21.23 -9.80 -5.27
N PRO A 5 -20.63 -10.15 -6.42
CA PRO A 5 -20.28 -11.55 -6.69
C PRO A 5 -19.29 -12.08 -5.67
N GLU A 6 -19.21 -13.39 -5.59
CA GLU A 6 -18.28 -14.01 -4.66
C GLU A 6 -16.84 -13.81 -5.10
N LEU A 7 -15.99 -13.40 -4.15
CA LEU A 7 -14.60 -13.08 -4.42
C LEU A 7 -13.74 -14.34 -4.36
N ASN A 8 -12.84 -14.48 -5.32
CA ASN A 8 -11.76 -15.47 -5.22
C ASN A 8 -10.68 -14.85 -4.34
N GLU A 9 -10.72 -15.19 -3.06
CA GLU A 9 -9.86 -14.53 -2.07
C GLU A 9 -8.39 -14.83 -2.30
N ASP A 10 -8.05 -16.07 -2.63
CA ASP A 10 -6.66 -16.44 -2.80
C ASP A 10 -6.00 -15.67 -3.95
N GLU A 11 -6.67 -15.57 -5.08
CA GLU A 11 -6.13 -14.82 -6.21
C GLU A 11 -6.10 -13.33 -5.94
N THR A 12 -7.12 -12.81 -5.26
CA THR A 12 -7.15 -11.40 -4.89
C THR A 12 -6.00 -11.07 -3.94
N VAL A 13 -5.78 -11.92 -2.94
CA VAL A 13 -4.67 -11.73 -2.00
C VAL A 13 -3.32 -11.75 -2.73
N GLU A 14 -3.15 -12.65 -3.69
CA GLU A 14 -1.90 -12.68 -4.45
C GLU A 14 -1.68 -11.43 -5.27
N ASN A 15 -2.73 -10.88 -5.86
CA ASN A 15 -2.62 -9.63 -6.61
C ASN A 15 -2.20 -8.48 -5.71
N VAL A 16 -2.77 -8.40 -4.52
CA VAL A 16 -2.41 -7.34 -3.57
C VAL A 16 -1.00 -7.55 -3.05
N ARG A 17 -0.64 -8.80 -2.75
CA ARG A 17 0.73 -9.11 -2.31
C ARG A 17 1.76 -8.66 -3.32
N GLU A 18 1.52 -8.91 -4.59
CA GLU A 18 2.42 -8.50 -5.64
C GLU A 18 2.56 -6.97 -5.67
N LEU A 19 1.48 -6.25 -5.49
CA LEU A 19 1.56 -4.80 -5.42
C LEU A 19 2.46 -4.35 -4.28
N PHE A 20 2.28 -4.89 -3.10
CA PHE A 20 3.06 -4.46 -1.93
C PHE A 20 4.50 -4.93 -1.98
N GLU A 21 4.76 -6.12 -2.52
CA GLU A 21 6.11 -6.68 -2.51
C GLU A 21 6.95 -6.30 -3.73
N SER A 22 6.30 -6.02 -4.85
CA SER A 22 7.01 -5.69 -6.08
C SER A 22 6.78 -4.25 -6.52
N ASP A 23 5.54 -3.83 -6.63
CA ASP A 23 5.22 -2.52 -7.19
C ASP A 23 5.54 -1.38 -6.23
N LEU A 24 5.25 -1.56 -4.96
CA LEU A 24 5.48 -0.50 -3.97
C LEU A 24 6.95 -0.08 -3.90
N PRO A 25 7.92 -1.01 -3.80
CA PRO A 25 9.32 -0.61 -3.82
C PRO A 25 9.73 0.12 -5.10
N LYS A 26 9.18 -0.29 -6.24
CA LYS A 26 9.47 0.39 -7.51
C LYS A 26 8.95 1.82 -7.51
N LEU A 27 7.74 2.01 -6.98
CA LEU A 27 7.17 3.36 -6.89
C LEU A 27 7.99 4.24 -5.94
N GLN A 28 8.46 3.67 -4.83
CA GLN A 28 9.31 4.41 -3.91
C GLN A 28 10.62 4.83 -4.57
N ASN A 29 11.20 3.95 -5.37
CA ASN A 29 12.42 4.27 -6.11
C ASN A 29 12.17 5.35 -7.15
N MET A 30 11.06 5.27 -7.88
CA MET A 30 10.71 6.28 -8.88
C MET A 30 10.45 7.64 -8.26
N ALA A 31 9.89 7.66 -7.07
CA ALA A 31 9.59 8.90 -6.37
C ALA A 31 10.79 9.39 -5.54
N HIS A 32 11.85 8.62 -5.47
CA HIS A 32 13.05 8.95 -4.69
C HIS A 32 12.76 9.21 -3.22
N VAL A 33 11.80 8.46 -2.66
CA VAL A 33 11.42 8.63 -1.26
C VAL A 33 11.40 7.27 -0.57
N ASN A 34 11.69 7.29 0.72
CA ASN A 34 11.50 6.11 1.55
C ASN A 34 10.13 6.20 2.22
N TYR A 35 9.82 5.23 3.06
CA TYR A 35 8.53 5.18 3.73
C TYR A 35 8.21 6.46 4.49
N ILE A 36 9.17 6.96 5.27
CA ILE A 36 8.94 8.13 6.13
C ILE A 36 8.64 9.35 5.29
N GLU A 37 9.43 9.57 4.24
CA GLU A 37 9.25 10.73 3.38
C GLU A 37 7.93 10.68 2.64
N ALA A 38 7.57 9.52 2.10
CA ALA A 38 6.32 9.37 1.39
C ALA A 38 5.13 9.64 2.31
N LYS A 39 5.15 9.05 3.49
CA LYS A 39 4.07 9.21 4.45
C LYS A 39 3.95 10.66 4.93
N ALA A 40 5.08 11.30 5.19
CA ALA A 40 5.08 12.69 5.63
C ALA A 40 4.50 13.62 4.57
N GLN A 41 4.87 13.39 3.30
CA GLN A 41 4.34 14.19 2.21
C GLN A 41 2.83 14.08 2.09
N VAL A 42 2.32 12.87 2.21
CA VAL A 42 0.87 12.65 2.10
C VAL A 42 0.15 13.27 3.29
N ILE A 43 0.66 13.04 4.49
CA ILE A 43 0.02 13.54 5.70
C ILE A 43 0.03 15.06 5.76
N SER A 44 1.12 15.67 5.32
CA SER A 44 1.21 17.12 5.34
C SER A 44 0.32 17.79 4.30
N GLY A 45 -0.17 17.01 3.36
CA GLY A 45 -1.00 17.56 2.30
C GLY A 45 -0.24 18.40 1.30
N MET A 46 1.06 18.37 1.32
CA MET A 46 1.85 19.15 0.40
C MET A 46 2.14 18.35 -0.85
N PRO A 47 1.78 18.86 -2.00
CA PRO A 47 2.13 18.20 -3.24
C PRO A 47 3.63 18.23 -3.37
N SER A 48 4.22 17.08 -3.33
CA SER A 48 5.64 17.00 -3.34
C SER A 48 6.18 17.42 -4.68
N GLY A 49 7.16 18.21 -4.64
CA GLY A 49 7.98 18.47 -5.76
C GLY A 49 7.35 18.92 -7.03
N GLY A 50 6.17 19.33 -6.96
CA GLY A 50 5.45 19.66 -8.17
C GLY A 50 6.16 20.64 -9.04
N SER A 51 6.98 21.44 -8.52
CA SER A 51 7.54 22.48 -9.33
C SER A 51 8.98 22.34 -9.65
N ARG A 52 9.47 21.16 -9.70
CA ARG A 52 10.80 21.03 -10.01
C ARG A 52 11.13 21.39 -11.33
N GLY A 53 10.38 21.73 -12.04
CA GLY A 53 10.64 22.43 -13.21
C GLY A 53 11.46 21.65 -14.20
N ASN A 54 12.45 21.87 -14.53
CA ASN A 54 13.22 21.67 -15.70
C ASN A 54 13.87 20.35 -15.93
N SER A 55 13.41 19.32 -15.24
CA SER A 55 13.87 17.99 -15.55
C SER A 55 13.33 17.59 -16.89
N SER A 56 13.87 16.54 -17.45
CA SER A 56 13.31 16.02 -18.67
C SER A 56 11.85 15.66 -18.44
N LEU A 57 11.05 15.74 -19.46
CA LEU A 57 9.65 15.47 -19.37
C LEU A 57 9.38 14.08 -18.84
N ASP A 58 10.12 13.07 -19.31
CA ASP A 58 9.93 11.71 -18.86
C ASP A 58 10.22 11.55 -17.38
N LYS A 59 11.30 12.15 -16.89
CA LYS A 59 11.64 12.09 -15.48
C LYS A 59 10.58 12.76 -14.63
N SER A 60 10.08 13.90 -15.05
CA SER A 60 9.03 14.61 -14.33
C SER A 60 7.75 13.78 -14.29
N ASN A 61 7.39 13.17 -15.40
CA ASN A 61 6.19 12.35 -15.48
C ASN A 61 6.29 11.09 -14.60
N ASN A 62 7.44 10.44 -14.58
CA ASN A 62 7.65 9.28 -13.74
C ASN A 62 7.55 9.64 -12.26
N TYR A 63 8.16 10.75 -11.88
CA TYR A 63 8.12 11.22 -10.51
C TYR A 63 6.67 11.55 -10.10
N ALA A 64 5.97 12.29 -10.92
CA ALA A 64 4.59 12.68 -10.63
C ALA A 64 3.66 11.46 -10.55
N TYR A 65 3.83 10.51 -11.46
CA TYR A 65 3.05 9.29 -11.44
C TYR A 65 3.30 8.51 -10.16
N ALA A 66 4.58 8.33 -9.79
CA ALA A 66 4.94 7.55 -8.62
C ALA A 66 4.40 8.20 -7.34
N ASN A 67 4.51 9.51 -7.21
CA ASN A 67 3.97 10.21 -6.06
C ASN A 67 2.45 10.08 -5.98
N SER A 68 1.77 10.23 -7.10
CA SER A 68 0.33 10.09 -7.15
C SER A 68 -0.11 8.69 -6.73
N MET A 69 0.57 7.68 -7.23
CA MET A 69 0.23 6.30 -6.93
C MET A 69 0.54 5.94 -5.47
N LEU A 70 1.68 6.42 -4.94
CA LEU A 70 2.00 6.23 -3.53
C LEU A 70 0.94 6.86 -2.64
N SER A 71 0.49 8.05 -2.99
CA SER A 71 -0.57 8.73 -2.25
C SER A 71 -1.84 7.90 -2.23
N GLU A 72 -2.23 7.35 -3.39
CA GLU A 72 -3.43 6.51 -3.47
C GLU A 72 -3.29 5.23 -2.63
N ILE A 73 -2.12 4.62 -2.65
CA ILE A 73 -1.87 3.41 -1.85
C ILE A 73 -1.95 3.74 -0.36
N ILE A 74 -1.33 4.84 0.06
CA ILE A 74 -1.35 5.25 1.46
C ILE A 74 -2.78 5.61 1.90
N ASP A 75 -3.53 6.29 1.06
CA ASP A 75 -4.92 6.62 1.36
C ASP A 75 -5.77 5.37 1.55
N ALA A 76 -5.58 4.38 0.69
CA ALA A 76 -6.30 3.12 0.82
C ALA A 76 -5.94 2.40 2.13
N CYS A 77 -4.66 2.42 2.51
CA CYS A 77 -4.24 1.84 3.78
C CYS A 77 -4.82 2.61 4.96
N ASN A 78 -4.84 3.92 4.88
CA ASN A 78 -5.36 4.76 5.96
C ASN A 78 -6.86 4.65 6.13
N SER A 79 -7.58 4.14 5.14
CA SER A 79 -9.01 3.92 5.26
C SER A 79 -9.34 2.72 6.14
N MET A 80 -8.35 1.91 6.45
CA MET A 80 -8.56 0.71 7.27
C MET A 80 -8.43 1.02 8.75
N ARG A 81 -9.04 0.18 9.57
CA ARG A 81 -8.89 0.28 11.01
C ARG A 81 -7.67 -0.50 11.48
N ALA A 82 -7.17 -0.15 12.66
CA ALA A 82 -6.24 -1.01 13.35
C ALA A 82 -6.95 -2.32 13.71
N PRO A 83 -6.28 -3.46 13.71
CA PRO A 83 -4.83 -3.60 13.51
C PRO A 83 -4.41 -3.76 12.07
N HIS A 84 -5.35 -3.84 11.13
CA HIS A 84 -5.03 -4.11 9.73
C HIS A 84 -4.12 -3.03 9.14
N ARG A 85 -4.45 -1.77 9.37
CA ARG A 85 -3.61 -0.66 8.91
C ARG A 85 -2.22 -0.73 9.51
N GLU A 86 -2.14 -0.96 10.81
CA GLU A 86 -0.85 -1.03 11.49
C GLU A 86 0.05 -2.14 10.95
N PHE A 87 -0.53 -3.30 10.67
CA PHE A 87 0.26 -4.42 10.18
C PHE A 87 0.80 -4.17 8.78
N LEU A 88 0.01 -3.54 7.92
CA LEU A 88 0.52 -3.14 6.60
C LEU A 88 1.65 -2.13 6.75
N GLU A 89 1.49 -1.16 7.64
CA GLU A 89 2.52 -0.15 7.88
C GLU A 89 3.82 -0.80 8.38
N LEU A 90 3.72 -1.66 9.37
CA LEU A 90 4.91 -2.28 9.94
C LEU A 90 5.62 -3.20 8.96
N ARG A 91 4.87 -4.00 8.22
CA ARG A 91 5.48 -4.98 7.32
C ARG A 91 5.97 -4.38 6.01
N TYR A 92 5.21 -3.48 5.42
CA TYR A 92 5.48 -3.05 4.05
C TYR A 92 6.01 -1.63 3.92
N PHE A 93 5.74 -0.79 4.88
CA PHE A 93 6.27 0.57 4.85
C PHE A 93 7.51 0.70 5.74
N LYS A 94 7.49 0.13 6.92
CA LYS A 94 8.67 0.11 7.79
C LYS A 94 9.59 -1.05 7.51
N GLY A 95 9.10 -2.09 6.87
CA GLY A 95 9.94 -3.23 6.48
C GLY A 95 10.39 -4.10 7.64
N LEU A 96 9.59 -4.18 8.69
CA LEU A 96 9.98 -4.97 9.86
C LEU A 96 9.84 -6.46 9.59
N GLU A 97 10.76 -7.23 10.17
CA GLU A 97 10.67 -8.68 10.18
C GLU A 97 9.58 -9.13 11.13
N TRP A 98 9.08 -10.34 10.95
CA TRP A 98 7.99 -10.84 11.79
C TRP A 98 8.31 -10.85 13.27
N LEU A 99 9.56 -11.15 13.65
CA LEU A 99 9.94 -11.11 15.05
C LEU A 99 9.80 -9.70 15.62
N GLU A 100 10.19 -8.70 14.85
CA GLU A 100 10.04 -7.32 15.27
C GLU A 100 8.57 -6.90 15.36
N VAL A 101 7.75 -7.42 14.46
CA VAL A 101 6.31 -7.15 14.50
C VAL A 101 5.69 -7.76 15.75
N GLU A 102 6.08 -9.00 16.10
CA GLU A 102 5.62 -9.63 17.34
C GLU A 102 5.99 -8.79 18.56
N ASP A 103 7.23 -8.32 18.59
CA ASP A 103 7.70 -7.51 19.71
C ASP A 103 6.93 -6.19 19.81
N SER A 104 6.62 -5.58 18.67
CA SER A 104 5.93 -4.29 18.65
C SER A 104 4.45 -4.40 18.97
N THR A 105 3.80 -5.47 18.56
CA THR A 105 2.35 -5.57 18.62
C THR A 105 1.83 -6.52 19.69
N GLY A 106 2.66 -7.47 20.11
CA GLY A 106 2.22 -8.52 21.00
C GLY A 106 1.44 -9.64 20.34
N TYR A 107 1.19 -9.55 19.03
CA TYR A 107 0.52 -10.62 18.30
C TYR A 107 1.53 -11.65 17.83
N SER A 108 1.10 -12.91 17.78
CA SER A 108 1.93 -13.96 17.20
C SER A 108 2.06 -13.75 15.69
N THR A 109 3.10 -14.33 15.11
CA THR A 109 3.28 -14.29 13.65
C THR A 109 2.09 -14.93 12.94
N ARG A 110 1.58 -16.03 13.48
CA ARG A 110 0.43 -16.70 12.87
C ARG A 110 -0.79 -15.78 12.80
N ARG A 111 -1.08 -15.07 13.90
CA ARG A 111 -2.19 -14.11 13.89
C ARG A 111 -1.90 -12.94 12.97
N GLY A 112 -0.65 -12.49 12.96
CA GLY A 112 -0.22 -11.41 12.07
C GLY A 112 -0.42 -11.74 10.60
N LEU A 113 -0.12 -12.97 10.21
CA LEU A 113 -0.34 -13.40 8.82
C LEU A 113 -1.82 -13.39 8.46
N GLN A 114 -2.68 -13.77 9.40
CA GLN A 114 -4.13 -13.69 9.19
C GLN A 114 -4.58 -12.24 9.03
N ILE A 115 -4.06 -11.35 9.85
CA ILE A 115 -4.39 -9.92 9.77
C ILE A 115 -3.94 -9.33 8.43
N ILE A 116 -2.75 -9.69 7.97
CA ILE A 116 -2.26 -9.23 6.66
C ILE A 116 -3.16 -9.72 5.54
N ARG A 117 -3.59 -10.98 5.58
CA ARG A 117 -4.51 -11.50 4.57
C ARG A 117 -5.82 -10.72 4.56
N GLU A 118 -6.38 -10.47 5.72
CA GLU A 118 -7.60 -9.69 5.84
C GLU A 118 -7.39 -8.27 5.34
N ALA A 119 -6.25 -7.68 5.67
CA ALA A 119 -5.92 -6.34 5.22
C ALA A 119 -5.79 -6.27 3.71
N PHE A 120 -5.19 -7.28 3.09
CA PHE A 120 -5.09 -7.32 1.63
C PHE A 120 -6.46 -7.37 0.98
N LEU A 121 -7.39 -8.13 1.55
CA LEU A 121 -8.76 -8.18 1.01
C LEU A 121 -9.44 -6.82 1.14
N GLN A 122 -9.28 -6.16 2.29
CA GLN A 122 -9.83 -4.82 2.47
C GLN A 122 -9.19 -3.81 1.50
N PHE A 123 -7.88 -3.92 1.30
CA PHE A 123 -7.17 -3.06 0.37
C PHE A 123 -7.71 -3.23 -1.06
N ALA A 124 -7.97 -4.46 -1.47
CA ALA A 124 -8.47 -4.71 -2.82
C ALA A 124 -9.78 -3.95 -3.09
N TRP A 125 -10.66 -3.90 -2.10
CA TRP A 125 -11.90 -3.15 -2.23
C TRP A 125 -11.65 -1.64 -2.21
N ALA A 126 -10.82 -1.16 -1.29
CA ALA A 126 -10.55 0.26 -1.16
C ALA A 126 -9.82 0.84 -2.37
N PHE A 127 -9.00 0.04 -3.03
CA PHE A 127 -8.16 0.48 -4.14
C PHE A 127 -8.78 0.20 -5.50
N SER A 128 -9.99 -0.36 -5.53
CA SER A 128 -10.58 -0.89 -6.76
C SER A 128 -10.84 0.16 -7.84
N ASP A 129 -11.04 1.40 -7.45
CA ASP A 129 -11.26 2.47 -8.43
C ASP A 129 -9.95 2.98 -9.04
N ILE A 130 -8.82 2.71 -8.41
CA ILE A 130 -7.51 3.06 -8.95
C ILE A 130 -6.98 1.92 -9.81
N LYS A 131 -6.96 0.72 -9.26
CA LYS A 131 -6.61 -0.49 -9.98
C LYS A 131 -7.39 -1.64 -9.36
N ASP A 132 -8.14 -2.34 -10.18
CA ASP A 132 -8.98 -3.41 -9.68
C ASP A 132 -8.16 -4.69 -9.52
N LEU A 133 -7.84 -5.02 -8.28
CA LEU A 133 -7.08 -6.21 -7.93
C LEU A 133 -7.99 -7.37 -7.56
N ARG A 134 -9.29 -7.12 -7.50
CA ARG A 134 -10.27 -8.14 -7.11
C ARG A 134 -10.42 -9.17 -8.22
N VAL A 135 -10.53 -10.43 -7.83
CA VAL A 135 -10.82 -11.52 -8.74
C VAL A 135 -12.09 -12.19 -8.24
N PHE A 136 -13.08 -12.33 -9.09
CA PHE A 136 -14.34 -12.94 -8.72
C PHE A 136 -14.41 -14.38 -9.23
N LYS A 137 -15.13 -15.21 -8.51
CA LYS A 137 -15.31 -16.61 -8.91
C LYS A 137 -16.21 -16.76 -10.13
#